data_f772b89a77c1a8825ec7fa103282a646
#
_entry.id   f772b89a77c1a8825ec7fa103282a646
#
_cell.length_a   1.000
_cell.length_b   1.000
_cell.length_c   1.000
_cell.angle_alpha   90.00
_cell.angle_beta   90.00
_cell.angle_gamma   90.00
#
_symmetry.space_group_name_H-M   'P 1'
#
loop_
_entity.id
_entity.type
_entity.pdbx_description
1 polymer ?
#
loop_
_entity_poly.entity_id
_entity_poly.type
_entity_poly.pdbx_seq_one_letter_code
_entity_poly.pdbx_strand_id
1 'polypeptide(L)'
;MATSSSCYASFASGNGNVTMTMKRTSVNVDGNYDLWTAKLTMYYKWNINSSATKYGSMWANGVLIWSGGVSVGTSGGTKTLATVTNIKIPHDNNGGKHFDFSFSQELKVTLSGNYVGSVSASGGIDCDVIPRATKPYCSPASVYFGNSVTIKTPRASSDFGHVISYSYYDTNVQIADNQWNDEFKWTVPISLIDKMTNASQSYLTFKVDTYNRAGKYIGTNYCRLDLLMPSGYEPTITGITYANDDAAIANRFGASTIIQGISKVKFNVSTSTKNGATITYYYNEIDGQIAQGPNTWFVTQPIKKSGTVVLKSTVTDSRGQKATLSKNIVVTEWYSPTVKNVSAQRWNVSTNKADDNGTAVKITYSFSIAPVANKNDKTVMIQYKDGETWTTLATYTDSYGGDNKVYISSADKFSTDNAYSFRVLVKDYFTTDGVAAYAAIVPSFKLLDFSADGRGIGVGCKAETGKLKVDMPLEAQSFNGYTFDFDTENQTDTWIPVLKDGKLQHRVMQPMGWSTPVTLGSTCGITFKYLYNGYFVFLSYDGSFSNNTGFSAGTGYSPGDGNLPSLISGIGNFFSAVVTDNRYRLAIRYYPTLSSNKLALISMDSVTVAKGAYIAGFVMIPRFSANK
;
A
#
# COMPACT_ATOMS: atom_id res chain seq x y z
N MET A 1 52.49 -5.66 -29.75
CA MET A 1 53.05 -5.62 -28.40
C MET A 1 54.39 -6.35 -28.40
N ALA A 2 55.26 -6.07 -27.48
CA ALA A 2 56.67 -6.44 -27.59
C ALA A 2 56.89 -7.94 -27.38
N THR A 3 57.44 -8.62 -28.38
CA THR A 3 57.96 -9.99 -28.27
C THR A 3 59.34 -10.02 -27.68
N SER A 4 59.94 -8.85 -27.43
CA SER A 4 61.23 -8.67 -26.76
C SER A 4 61.37 -7.28 -26.18
N SER A 5 62.13 -7.14 -25.13
CA SER A 5 62.51 -5.88 -24.50
C SER A 5 63.93 -6.00 -23.95
N SER A 6 64.60 -4.89 -23.81
CA SER A 6 65.96 -4.87 -23.29
C SER A 6 66.14 -3.72 -22.31
N CYS A 7 66.97 -3.92 -21.29
CA CYS A 7 67.51 -2.88 -20.46
C CYS A 7 69.06 -2.94 -20.50
N TYR A 8 69.69 -1.80 -20.34
CA TYR A 8 71.15 -1.74 -20.38
C TYR A 8 71.71 -0.73 -19.38
N ALA A 9 72.89 -1.00 -18.94
CA ALA A 9 73.70 -0.07 -18.14
C ALA A 9 75.04 0.17 -18.86
N SER A 10 75.31 1.44 -19.11
CA SER A 10 76.56 1.87 -19.75
C SER A 10 77.66 1.99 -18.74
N PHE A 11 78.90 1.73 -19.16
CA PHE A 11 80.10 1.96 -18.39
C PHE A 11 81.25 2.54 -19.27
N ALA A 12 82.34 2.95 -18.67
CA ALA A 12 83.46 3.51 -19.37
C ALA A 12 83.07 4.70 -20.30
N SER A 13 82.28 5.68 -19.78
CA SER A 13 81.80 6.86 -20.52
C SER A 13 81.08 6.51 -21.83
N GLY A 14 80.31 5.43 -21.80
CA GLY A 14 79.45 5.00 -22.97
C GLY A 14 80.16 4.08 -23.95
N ASN A 15 81.47 3.78 -23.73
CA ASN A 15 82.20 2.85 -24.63
C ASN A 15 81.90 1.37 -24.38
N GLY A 16 81.15 1.06 -23.34
CA GLY A 16 80.69 -0.25 -23.01
C GLY A 16 79.28 -0.23 -22.42
N ASN A 17 78.57 -1.30 -22.56
CA ASN A 17 77.33 -1.54 -21.87
C ASN A 17 77.16 -3.03 -21.54
N VAL A 18 76.34 -3.29 -20.51
CA VAL A 18 75.80 -4.61 -20.26
C VAL A 18 74.30 -4.50 -20.57
N THR A 19 73.79 -5.40 -21.35
CA THR A 19 72.40 -5.42 -21.80
C THR A 19 71.78 -6.76 -21.47
N MET A 20 70.66 -6.71 -20.76
CA MET A 20 69.76 -7.85 -20.61
C MET A 20 68.64 -7.74 -21.63
N THR A 21 68.46 -8.76 -22.43
CA THR A 21 67.37 -8.86 -23.40
C THR A 21 66.46 -10.02 -23.00
N MET A 22 65.21 -9.70 -22.87
CA MET A 22 64.13 -10.68 -22.73
C MET A 22 63.49 -10.91 -24.09
N LYS A 23 63.36 -12.16 -24.51
CA LYS A 23 62.70 -12.53 -25.79
C LYS A 23 61.69 -13.65 -25.54
N ARG A 24 60.45 -13.43 -25.92
CA ARG A 24 59.40 -14.47 -25.88
C ARG A 24 59.72 -15.57 -26.88
N THR A 25 59.67 -16.82 -26.43
CA THR A 25 59.94 -17.99 -27.27
C THR A 25 58.65 -18.72 -27.68
N SER A 26 57.68 -18.75 -26.78
CA SER A 26 56.36 -19.34 -27.08
C SER A 26 55.30 -18.81 -26.12
N VAL A 27 54.05 -18.98 -26.53
CA VAL A 27 52.83 -18.71 -25.75
C VAL A 27 52.15 -20.04 -25.48
N ASN A 28 51.82 -20.29 -24.22
CA ASN A 28 51.03 -21.44 -23.82
C ASN A 28 49.62 -20.95 -23.44
N VAL A 29 48.68 -21.00 -24.37
CA VAL A 29 47.30 -20.55 -24.22
C VAL A 29 46.57 -21.34 -23.16
N ASP A 30 46.76 -22.66 -23.11
CA ASP A 30 46.06 -23.55 -22.17
C ASP A 30 46.54 -23.31 -20.73
N GLY A 31 47.86 -23.13 -20.55
CA GLY A 31 48.46 -22.92 -19.26
C GLY A 31 48.49 -21.46 -18.79
N ASN A 32 48.06 -20.52 -19.65
CA ASN A 32 48.03 -19.09 -19.40
C ASN A 32 49.41 -18.53 -18.99
N TYR A 33 50.45 -18.87 -19.76
CA TYR A 33 51.78 -18.36 -19.52
C TYR A 33 52.59 -18.23 -20.82
N ASP A 34 53.56 -17.35 -20.81
CA ASP A 34 54.60 -17.25 -21.84
C ASP A 34 55.89 -17.93 -21.37
N LEU A 35 56.61 -18.45 -22.35
CA LEU A 35 58.01 -18.86 -22.16
C LEU A 35 58.95 -17.80 -22.75
N TRP A 36 59.93 -17.46 -21.98
CA TRP A 36 60.91 -16.43 -22.34
C TRP A 36 62.34 -16.95 -22.25
N THR A 37 63.21 -16.30 -23.02
CA THR A 37 64.64 -16.44 -22.91
C THR A 37 65.22 -15.10 -22.50
N ALA A 38 66.01 -15.11 -21.44
CA ALA A 38 66.82 -13.99 -20.99
C ALA A 38 68.25 -14.18 -21.51
N LYS A 39 68.80 -13.15 -22.10
CA LYS A 39 70.19 -13.12 -22.52
C LYS A 39 70.86 -11.90 -21.95
N LEU A 40 71.97 -12.10 -21.23
CA LEU A 40 72.84 -11.06 -20.72
C LEU A 40 74.06 -10.98 -21.62
N THR A 41 74.30 -9.82 -22.20
CA THR A 41 75.43 -9.54 -23.09
C THR A 41 76.18 -8.35 -22.56
N MET A 42 77.47 -8.38 -22.77
CA MET A 42 78.33 -7.22 -22.53
C MET A 42 78.95 -6.81 -23.86
N TYR A 43 78.90 -5.56 -24.15
CA TYR A 43 79.60 -4.93 -25.25
C TYR A 43 80.70 -4.03 -24.67
N TYR A 44 81.89 -4.06 -25.21
CA TYR A 44 82.95 -3.07 -24.97
C TYR A 44 83.72 -2.84 -26.25
N LYS A 45 84.06 -1.62 -26.51
CA LYS A 45 84.72 -1.23 -27.76
C LYS A 45 86.08 -1.78 -27.91
N TRP A 46 86.80 -1.94 -26.77
CA TRP A 46 88.18 -2.37 -26.75
C TRP A 46 88.36 -3.68 -25.99
N ASN A 47 89.61 -4.10 -25.83
CA ASN A 47 89.95 -5.30 -25.06
C ASN A 47 89.74 -5.09 -23.55
N ILE A 48 89.18 -6.06 -22.86
CA ILE A 48 89.22 -6.23 -21.41
C ILE A 48 90.08 -7.47 -21.08
N ASN A 49 91.26 -7.24 -20.55
CA ASN A 49 92.09 -8.32 -20.13
C ASN A 49 91.75 -8.67 -18.65
N SER A 50 90.80 -9.55 -18.44
CA SER A 50 90.37 -10.03 -17.12
C SER A 50 90.02 -11.52 -17.23
N SER A 51 90.78 -12.36 -16.54
CA SER A 51 90.52 -13.79 -16.38
C SER A 51 89.73 -14.13 -15.12
N ALA A 52 89.55 -13.15 -14.24
CA ALA A 52 88.86 -13.37 -13.00
C ALA A 52 87.34 -13.52 -13.19
N THR A 53 86.78 -14.50 -12.51
CA THR A 53 85.36 -14.70 -12.43
C THR A 53 84.68 -13.51 -11.76
N LYS A 54 83.64 -12.96 -12.40
CA LYS A 54 82.81 -11.88 -11.86
C LYS A 54 81.38 -12.38 -11.71
N TYR A 55 80.69 -12.02 -10.63
CA TYR A 55 79.39 -12.54 -10.31
C TYR A 55 78.31 -11.61 -10.87
N GLY A 56 77.26 -12.23 -11.35
CA GLY A 56 76.07 -11.51 -11.84
C GLY A 56 74.78 -12.22 -11.45
N SER A 57 73.70 -11.49 -11.58
CA SER A 57 72.35 -12.00 -11.31
C SER A 57 71.38 -11.38 -12.29
N MET A 58 70.37 -12.16 -12.66
CA MET A 58 69.24 -11.72 -13.46
C MET A 58 67.95 -12.08 -12.74
N TRP A 59 67.00 -11.15 -12.79
CA TRP A 59 65.65 -11.32 -12.26
C TRP A 59 64.61 -11.08 -13.34
N ALA A 60 63.53 -11.81 -13.28
CA ALA A 60 62.38 -11.59 -14.10
C ALA A 60 61.09 -11.88 -13.29
N ASN A 61 60.08 -11.02 -13.37
CA ASN A 61 58.83 -11.14 -12.64
C ASN A 61 59.04 -11.35 -11.12
N GLY A 62 60.02 -10.63 -10.56
CA GLY A 62 60.36 -10.71 -9.12
C GLY A 62 61.14 -11.96 -8.70
N VAL A 63 61.45 -12.85 -9.62
CA VAL A 63 62.15 -14.11 -9.34
C VAL A 63 63.61 -14.04 -9.84
N LEU A 64 64.54 -14.53 -9.04
CA LEU A 64 65.92 -14.73 -9.46
C LEU A 64 65.97 -15.87 -10.47
N ILE A 65 66.25 -15.55 -11.76
CA ILE A 65 66.31 -16.53 -12.83
C ILE A 65 67.70 -17.06 -13.13
N TRP A 66 68.71 -16.32 -12.69
CA TRP A 66 70.11 -16.73 -12.81
C TRP A 66 70.98 -15.97 -11.80
N SER A 67 71.93 -16.65 -11.27
CA SER A 67 73.05 -16.11 -10.54
C SER A 67 74.28 -16.98 -10.77
N GLY A 68 75.40 -16.37 -11.13
CA GLY A 68 76.59 -17.12 -11.43
C GLY A 68 77.80 -16.27 -11.73
N GLY A 69 78.95 -16.95 -11.78
CA GLY A 69 80.21 -16.34 -12.13
C GLY A 69 80.44 -16.42 -13.65
N VAL A 70 80.84 -15.31 -14.25
CA VAL A 70 81.20 -15.22 -15.67
C VAL A 70 82.54 -14.53 -15.88
N SER A 71 83.23 -14.83 -16.94
CA SER A 71 84.39 -14.06 -17.35
C SER A 71 83.94 -12.86 -18.18
N VAL A 72 84.35 -11.66 -17.80
CA VAL A 72 84.07 -10.38 -18.52
C VAL A 72 85.23 -10.00 -19.48
N GLY A 73 86.30 -10.82 -19.54
CA GLY A 73 87.37 -10.62 -20.52
C GLY A 73 86.87 -10.70 -21.95
N THR A 74 87.24 -9.79 -22.84
CA THR A 74 86.88 -9.74 -24.23
C THR A 74 88.01 -9.08 -25.05
N SER A 75 88.16 -9.45 -26.31
CA SER A 75 89.05 -8.78 -27.25
C SER A 75 88.36 -7.58 -27.98
N GLY A 76 87.30 -7.10 -27.43
CA GLY A 76 86.39 -6.08 -28.03
C GLY A 76 85.14 -6.71 -28.66
N GLY A 77 84.07 -5.90 -28.79
CA GLY A 77 82.80 -6.37 -29.32
C GLY A 77 81.85 -6.92 -28.26
N THR A 78 80.85 -7.69 -28.72
CA THR A 78 79.81 -8.21 -27.87
C THR A 78 80.16 -9.64 -27.38
N LYS A 79 80.05 -9.87 -26.07
CA LYS A 79 80.16 -11.16 -25.45
C LYS A 79 78.91 -11.54 -24.74
N THR A 80 78.42 -12.76 -24.91
CA THR A 80 77.31 -13.31 -24.09
C THR A 80 77.85 -13.74 -22.75
N LEU A 81 77.31 -13.21 -21.67
CA LEU A 81 77.65 -13.54 -20.32
C LEU A 81 76.79 -14.70 -19.78
N ALA A 82 75.53 -14.66 -20.01
CA ALA A 82 74.60 -15.70 -19.60
C ALA A 82 73.38 -15.79 -20.54
N THR A 83 72.80 -16.97 -20.59
CA THR A 83 71.51 -17.21 -21.27
C THR A 83 70.71 -18.16 -20.42
N VAL A 84 69.43 -17.79 -20.18
CA VAL A 84 68.47 -18.59 -19.45
C VAL A 84 67.26 -18.79 -20.38
N THR A 85 66.93 -20.04 -20.63
CA THR A 85 65.81 -20.41 -21.48
C THR A 85 64.64 -20.93 -20.67
N ASN A 86 63.45 -20.99 -21.26
CA ASN A 86 62.24 -21.56 -20.70
C ASN A 86 61.80 -20.86 -19.36
N ILE A 87 62.03 -19.57 -19.28
CA ILE A 87 61.54 -18.77 -18.13
C ILE A 87 60.05 -18.68 -18.29
N LYS A 88 59.32 -19.29 -17.35
CA LYS A 88 57.85 -19.29 -17.33
C LYS A 88 57.34 -18.03 -16.66
N ILE A 89 56.58 -17.20 -17.41
CA ILE A 89 55.91 -16.00 -16.92
C ILE A 89 54.38 -16.24 -16.96
N PRO A 90 53.76 -16.50 -15.82
CA PRO A 90 52.31 -16.67 -15.75
C PRO A 90 51.61 -15.33 -15.96
N HIS A 91 50.48 -15.36 -16.69
CA HIS A 91 49.60 -14.23 -16.90
C HIS A 91 48.46 -14.21 -15.87
N ASP A 92 47.80 -13.07 -15.73
CA ASP A 92 46.64 -12.94 -14.88
C ASP A 92 45.44 -13.71 -15.42
N ASN A 93 44.32 -13.71 -14.66
CA ASN A 93 43.12 -14.42 -15.04
C ASN A 93 42.45 -13.84 -16.33
N ASN A 94 42.78 -12.61 -16.73
CA ASN A 94 42.33 -11.99 -17.97
C ASN A 94 43.29 -12.21 -19.15
N GLY A 95 44.39 -12.90 -18.89
CA GLY A 95 45.42 -13.18 -19.88
C GLY A 95 46.40 -12.05 -20.06
N GLY A 96 46.29 -10.95 -19.31
CA GLY A 96 47.24 -9.85 -19.35
C GLY A 96 48.47 -10.15 -18.47
N LYS A 97 49.56 -9.51 -18.75
CA LYS A 97 50.74 -9.53 -17.91
C LYS A 97 51.64 -8.35 -18.21
N HIS A 98 52.02 -7.65 -17.18
CA HIS A 98 53.20 -6.81 -17.12
C HIS A 98 54.18 -7.46 -16.19
N PHE A 99 55.47 -7.48 -16.55
CA PHE A 99 56.51 -7.89 -15.60
C PHE A 99 57.80 -7.10 -15.80
N ASP A 100 58.48 -6.88 -14.68
CA ASP A 100 59.80 -6.25 -14.69
C ASP A 100 60.89 -7.30 -14.76
N PHE A 101 62.01 -6.89 -15.33
CA PHE A 101 63.23 -7.69 -15.37
C PHE A 101 64.42 -6.78 -15.08
N SER A 102 65.44 -7.33 -14.52
CA SER A 102 66.64 -6.59 -14.14
C SER A 102 67.86 -7.50 -14.07
N PHE A 103 68.96 -6.84 -14.12
CA PHE A 103 70.24 -7.52 -13.87
C PHE A 103 71.13 -6.69 -12.97
N SER A 104 72.06 -7.36 -12.31
CA SER A 104 73.26 -6.79 -11.66
C SER A 104 74.43 -7.61 -12.08
N GLN A 105 75.49 -6.97 -12.59
CA GLN A 105 76.74 -7.65 -13.01
C GLN A 105 77.97 -6.93 -12.47
N GLU A 106 78.74 -7.64 -11.78
CA GLU A 106 80.08 -7.18 -11.40
C GLU A 106 80.97 -7.12 -12.64
N LEU A 107 81.66 -6.02 -12.81
CA LEU A 107 82.77 -5.93 -13.77
C LEU A 107 84.09 -5.95 -13.02
N LYS A 108 84.23 -5.13 -11.97
CA LYS A 108 85.44 -5.03 -11.10
C LYS A 108 86.70 -4.97 -11.95
N VAL A 109 86.69 -4.08 -12.94
CA VAL A 109 87.81 -3.86 -13.87
C VAL A 109 88.21 -2.37 -13.86
N THR A 110 89.46 -2.08 -14.12
CA THR A 110 89.93 -0.72 -14.35
C THR A 110 90.12 -0.53 -15.83
N LEU A 111 89.39 0.44 -16.38
CA LEU A 111 89.36 0.76 -17.83
C LEU A 111 89.77 2.22 -18.02
N SER A 112 90.81 2.41 -18.79
CA SER A 112 91.41 3.76 -18.99
C SER A 112 91.60 4.57 -17.71
N GLY A 113 92.07 3.88 -16.66
CA GLY A 113 92.35 4.50 -15.36
C GLY A 113 91.15 4.61 -14.43
N ASN A 114 89.94 4.34 -14.89
CA ASN A 114 88.72 4.41 -14.09
C ASN A 114 88.28 3.01 -13.64
N TYR A 115 87.99 2.83 -12.39
CA TYR A 115 87.45 1.60 -11.84
C TYR A 115 85.98 1.49 -12.11
N VAL A 116 85.54 0.41 -12.70
CA VAL A 116 84.09 0.05 -12.95
C VAL A 116 83.80 -1.11 -11.98
N GLY A 117 82.92 -0.88 -10.99
CA GLY A 117 82.57 -1.88 -9.98
C GLY A 117 81.50 -2.84 -10.49
N SER A 118 80.20 -2.51 -10.25
CA SER A 118 79.08 -3.26 -10.73
C SER A 118 78.19 -2.36 -11.56
N VAL A 119 77.48 -2.93 -12.50
CA VAL A 119 76.43 -2.27 -13.34
C VAL A 119 75.10 -2.99 -13.19
N SER A 120 74.03 -2.25 -13.18
CA SER A 120 72.68 -2.77 -13.09
C SER A 120 71.71 -1.95 -13.91
N ALA A 121 70.70 -2.59 -14.40
CA ALA A 121 69.60 -1.92 -15.05
C ALA A 121 68.32 -2.75 -14.87
N SER A 122 67.18 -2.08 -15.05
CA SER A 122 65.86 -2.67 -15.04
C SER A 122 65.07 -2.22 -16.24
N GLY A 123 64.11 -3.01 -16.64
CA GLY A 123 63.15 -2.75 -17.70
C GLY A 123 61.84 -3.48 -17.43
N GLY A 124 60.80 -3.13 -18.16
CA GLY A 124 59.52 -3.77 -18.07
C GLY A 124 59.01 -4.21 -19.42
N ILE A 125 58.06 -5.15 -19.43
CA ILE A 125 57.43 -5.70 -20.59
C ILE A 125 55.91 -5.81 -20.36
N ASP A 126 55.15 -5.22 -21.26
CA ASP A 126 53.75 -5.51 -21.44
C ASP A 126 53.61 -6.66 -22.44
N CYS A 127 53.19 -7.81 -21.97
CA CYS A 127 52.97 -8.98 -22.79
C CYS A 127 51.72 -8.85 -23.65
N ASP A 128 51.65 -9.57 -24.74
CA ASP A 128 50.38 -9.76 -25.45
C ASP A 128 49.38 -10.49 -24.54
N VAL A 129 48.12 -10.10 -24.68
CA VAL A 129 47.07 -10.79 -23.93
C VAL A 129 46.87 -12.18 -24.47
N ILE A 130 47.02 -13.18 -23.61
CA ILE A 130 46.71 -14.57 -23.96
C ILE A 130 45.21 -14.73 -24.02
N PRO A 131 44.64 -15.18 -25.15
CA PRO A 131 43.21 -15.42 -25.22
C PRO A 131 42.71 -16.32 -24.10
N ARG A 132 41.65 -15.88 -23.42
CA ARG A 132 41.04 -16.62 -22.30
C ARG A 132 39.63 -17.04 -22.64
N ALA A 133 39.04 -17.85 -21.78
CA ALA A 133 37.69 -18.34 -21.93
C ALA A 133 36.70 -17.21 -22.25
N THR A 134 35.86 -17.46 -23.20
CA THR A 134 34.82 -16.56 -23.68
C THR A 134 33.98 -16.01 -22.54
N LYS A 135 33.73 -14.73 -22.56
CA LYS A 135 32.78 -14.05 -21.63
C LYS A 135 31.41 -13.95 -22.31
N PRO A 136 30.49 -14.86 -22.03
CA PRO A 136 29.20 -14.88 -22.71
C PRO A 136 28.29 -13.79 -22.18
N TYR A 137 27.30 -13.41 -22.98
CA TYR A 137 26.17 -12.59 -22.54
C TYR A 137 24.92 -12.95 -23.34
N CYS A 138 23.75 -12.70 -22.76
CA CYS A 138 22.46 -12.95 -23.40
C CYS A 138 21.96 -11.71 -24.14
N SER A 139 21.41 -11.89 -25.31
CA SER A 139 20.80 -10.85 -26.12
C SER A 139 19.44 -11.32 -26.67
N PRO A 140 18.32 -10.77 -26.18
CA PRO A 140 18.19 -9.82 -25.07
C PRO A 140 18.56 -10.46 -23.70
N ALA A 141 18.76 -9.62 -22.69
CA ALA A 141 19.08 -10.07 -21.32
C ALA A 141 17.88 -10.68 -20.58
N SER A 142 16.67 -10.48 -21.09
CA SER A 142 15.44 -11.05 -20.58
C SER A 142 14.53 -11.52 -21.72
N VAL A 143 13.83 -12.63 -21.50
CA VAL A 143 12.83 -13.16 -22.44
C VAL A 143 11.65 -13.79 -21.69
N TYR A 144 10.53 -13.90 -22.36
CA TYR A 144 9.44 -14.74 -21.88
C TYR A 144 9.76 -16.22 -22.09
N PHE A 145 9.26 -17.09 -21.19
CA PHE A 145 9.30 -18.53 -21.44
C PHE A 145 8.68 -18.85 -22.80
N GLY A 146 9.26 -19.79 -23.52
CA GLY A 146 8.87 -20.13 -24.90
C GLY A 146 9.52 -19.26 -25.96
N ASN A 147 10.11 -18.14 -25.63
CA ASN A 147 10.80 -17.27 -26.59
C ASN A 147 12.27 -17.63 -26.72
N SER A 148 12.86 -17.17 -27.82
CA SER A 148 14.28 -17.40 -28.14
C SER A 148 15.16 -16.30 -27.59
N VAL A 149 16.34 -16.67 -27.16
CA VAL A 149 17.46 -15.80 -26.77
C VAL A 149 18.67 -16.15 -27.62
N THR A 150 19.49 -15.17 -27.90
CA THR A 150 20.81 -15.41 -28.50
C THR A 150 21.87 -15.33 -27.43
N ILE A 151 22.56 -16.43 -27.17
CA ILE A 151 23.72 -16.47 -26.28
C ILE A 151 24.92 -16.04 -27.15
N LYS A 152 25.41 -14.85 -26.85
CA LYS A 152 26.59 -14.29 -27.52
C LYS A 152 27.84 -14.86 -26.87
N THR A 153 28.69 -15.45 -27.66
CA THR A 153 29.93 -16.11 -27.26
C THR A 153 31.12 -15.55 -28.04
N PRO A 154 31.45 -14.25 -27.89
CA PRO A 154 32.54 -13.61 -28.63
C PRO A 154 33.87 -14.29 -28.30
N ARG A 155 34.42 -15.02 -29.25
CA ARG A 155 35.62 -15.82 -29.09
C ARG A 155 36.88 -14.93 -29.09
N ALA A 156 37.71 -15.09 -28.09
CA ALA A 156 39.01 -14.42 -28.04
C ALA A 156 40.02 -15.03 -29.03
N SER A 157 39.72 -16.20 -29.60
CA SER A 157 40.48 -16.88 -30.67
C SER A 157 39.53 -17.65 -31.56
N SER A 158 39.80 -17.67 -32.87
CA SER A 158 39.06 -18.52 -33.82
C SER A 158 39.27 -20.03 -33.57
N ASP A 159 40.24 -20.37 -32.76
CA ASP A 159 40.53 -21.74 -32.32
C ASP A 159 39.69 -22.18 -31.10
N PHE A 160 38.81 -21.34 -30.63
CA PHE A 160 37.94 -21.64 -29.48
C PHE A 160 36.57 -22.09 -29.91
N GLY A 161 36.10 -23.16 -29.28
CA GLY A 161 34.74 -23.66 -29.38
C GLY A 161 34.11 -23.77 -27.99
N HIS A 162 32.81 -23.95 -27.95
CA HIS A 162 32.04 -23.91 -26.71
C HIS A 162 31.20 -25.16 -26.53
N VAL A 163 31.05 -25.54 -25.27
CA VAL A 163 29.97 -26.37 -24.75
C VAL A 163 29.09 -25.45 -23.91
N ILE A 164 27.81 -25.42 -24.20
CA ILE A 164 26.85 -24.55 -23.55
C ILE A 164 25.84 -25.41 -22.81
N SER A 165 25.67 -25.11 -21.51
CA SER A 165 24.63 -25.71 -20.69
C SER A 165 23.90 -24.62 -19.92
N TYR A 166 22.71 -24.91 -19.44
CA TYR A 166 22.02 -24.02 -18.49
C TYR A 166 21.70 -24.71 -17.17
N SER A 167 21.66 -23.91 -16.14
CA SER A 167 21.16 -24.30 -14.81
C SER A 167 19.90 -23.50 -14.51
N TYR A 168 18.84 -24.22 -14.10
CA TYR A 168 17.58 -23.62 -13.68
C TYR A 168 17.00 -24.46 -12.56
N TYR A 169 16.92 -23.90 -11.35
CA TYR A 169 16.62 -24.63 -10.11
C TYR A 169 17.54 -25.86 -9.96
N ASP A 170 16.98 -27.06 -9.90
CA ASP A 170 17.65 -28.35 -9.78
C ASP A 170 18.01 -28.97 -11.15
N THR A 171 17.76 -28.27 -12.25
CA THR A 171 17.94 -28.76 -13.60
C THR A 171 19.23 -28.21 -14.19
N ASN A 172 20.09 -29.10 -14.70
CA ASN A 172 21.26 -28.74 -15.46
C ASN A 172 21.20 -29.51 -16.79
N VAL A 173 21.22 -28.80 -17.90
CA VAL A 173 21.08 -29.39 -19.23
C VAL A 173 22.09 -28.78 -20.19
N GLN A 174 22.85 -29.63 -20.88
CA GLN A 174 23.65 -29.22 -21.99
C GLN A 174 22.76 -28.99 -23.23
N ILE A 175 22.90 -27.84 -23.85
CA ILE A 175 22.07 -27.40 -24.98
C ILE A 175 22.87 -27.25 -26.29
N ALA A 176 24.17 -27.17 -26.18
CA ALA A 176 25.07 -27.17 -27.35
C ALA A 176 26.40 -27.83 -27.03
N ASP A 177 26.93 -28.51 -28.00
CA ASP A 177 28.26 -29.08 -28.00
C ASP A 177 28.97 -28.65 -29.27
N ASN A 178 30.29 -28.52 -29.21
CA ASN A 178 31.12 -28.17 -30.40
C ASN A 178 30.64 -26.90 -31.11
N GLN A 179 30.23 -25.88 -30.37
CA GLN A 179 29.73 -24.62 -30.93
C GLN A 179 30.91 -23.69 -31.28
N TRP A 180 31.17 -23.51 -32.59
CA TRP A 180 32.28 -22.72 -33.10
C TRP A 180 31.90 -21.34 -33.63
N ASN A 181 30.67 -20.89 -33.40
CA ASN A 181 30.18 -19.55 -33.76
C ASN A 181 30.25 -18.61 -32.57
N ASP A 182 30.22 -17.30 -32.86
CA ASP A 182 30.21 -16.27 -31.83
C ASP A 182 28.82 -16.05 -31.20
N GLU A 183 27.84 -16.85 -31.60
CA GLU A 183 26.47 -16.81 -31.05
C GLU A 183 25.78 -18.16 -31.21
N PHE A 184 24.88 -18.43 -30.28
CA PHE A 184 24.01 -19.59 -30.29
C PHE A 184 22.59 -19.18 -29.96
N LYS A 185 21.66 -19.40 -30.87
CA LYS A 185 20.24 -19.13 -30.65
C LYS A 185 19.60 -20.33 -29.98
N TRP A 186 18.88 -20.07 -28.87
CA TRP A 186 18.19 -21.11 -28.11
C TRP A 186 16.80 -20.63 -27.71
N THR A 187 15.83 -21.52 -27.67
CA THR A 187 14.47 -21.25 -27.25
C THR A 187 14.29 -21.80 -25.84
N VAL A 188 13.85 -20.94 -24.91
CA VAL A 188 13.59 -21.34 -23.54
C VAL A 188 12.41 -22.31 -23.50
N PRO A 189 12.60 -23.55 -23.02
CA PRO A 189 11.49 -24.49 -22.94
C PRO A 189 10.36 -23.96 -22.07
N ILE A 190 9.14 -23.97 -22.59
CA ILE A 190 7.96 -23.50 -21.87
C ILE A 190 7.70 -24.33 -20.61
N SER A 191 8.07 -25.60 -20.58
CA SER A 191 7.93 -26.51 -19.45
C SER A 191 8.74 -26.09 -18.21
N LEU A 192 9.73 -25.21 -18.36
CA LEU A 192 10.47 -24.69 -17.21
C LEU A 192 9.59 -23.83 -16.28
N ILE A 193 8.44 -23.35 -16.75
CA ILE A 193 7.43 -22.67 -15.93
C ILE A 193 6.99 -23.52 -14.73
N ASP A 194 6.93 -24.84 -14.90
CA ASP A 194 6.47 -25.77 -13.85
C ASP A 194 7.33 -25.71 -12.58
N LYS A 195 8.57 -25.27 -12.70
CA LYS A 195 9.48 -25.08 -11.58
C LYS A 195 9.36 -23.71 -10.92
N MET A 196 8.75 -22.75 -11.60
CA MET A 196 8.54 -21.39 -11.08
C MET A 196 7.12 -21.25 -10.52
N THR A 197 6.87 -21.82 -9.34
CA THR A 197 5.54 -21.84 -8.75
C THR A 197 5.21 -20.60 -7.91
N ASN A 198 6.22 -19.85 -7.43
CA ASN A 198 6.06 -18.80 -6.42
C ASN A 198 6.68 -17.45 -6.80
N ALA A 199 6.94 -17.21 -8.08
CA ALA A 199 7.53 -15.95 -8.55
C ALA A 199 6.96 -15.54 -9.90
N SER A 200 6.90 -14.23 -10.15
CA SER A 200 6.47 -13.67 -11.45
C SER A 200 7.62 -13.60 -12.47
N GLN A 201 8.83 -13.73 -12.00
CA GLN A 201 10.06 -13.74 -12.79
C GLN A 201 11.10 -14.61 -12.11
N SER A 202 12.01 -15.14 -12.91
CA SER A 202 13.11 -15.95 -12.44
C SER A 202 14.32 -15.71 -13.33
N TYR A 203 15.36 -16.47 -13.16
CA TYR A 203 16.51 -16.43 -14.07
C TYR A 203 17.10 -17.82 -14.21
N LEU A 204 17.71 -18.07 -15.34
CA LEU A 204 18.61 -19.19 -15.53
C LEU A 204 20.04 -18.68 -15.75
N THR A 205 20.97 -19.53 -15.50
CA THR A 205 22.38 -19.25 -15.72
C THR A 205 22.91 -20.16 -16.80
N PHE A 206 23.43 -19.57 -17.87
CA PHE A 206 24.19 -20.33 -18.85
C PHE A 206 25.63 -20.49 -18.36
N LYS A 207 26.11 -21.70 -18.44
CA LYS A 207 27.52 -22.08 -18.29
C LYS A 207 28.09 -22.27 -19.66
N VAL A 208 29.16 -21.58 -19.97
CA VAL A 208 29.89 -21.71 -21.25
C VAL A 208 31.31 -22.18 -20.98
N ASP A 209 31.56 -23.43 -21.27
CA ASP A 209 32.88 -24.03 -21.24
C ASP A 209 33.57 -23.78 -22.57
N THR A 210 34.76 -23.22 -22.54
CA THR A 210 35.58 -22.91 -23.71
C THR A 210 36.66 -23.96 -23.86
N TYR A 211 36.79 -24.51 -25.06
CA TYR A 211 37.80 -25.49 -25.46
C TYR A 211 38.53 -25.02 -26.73
N ASN A 212 39.79 -25.41 -26.88
CA ASN A 212 40.49 -25.24 -28.17
C ASN A 212 40.15 -26.39 -29.13
N ARG A 213 40.61 -26.29 -30.40
CA ARG A 213 40.36 -27.33 -31.41
C ARG A 213 40.96 -28.72 -31.07
N ALA A 214 41.95 -28.75 -30.18
CA ALA A 214 42.52 -30.01 -29.70
C ALA A 214 41.70 -30.62 -28.54
N GLY A 215 40.54 -30.05 -28.21
CA GLY A 215 39.70 -30.50 -27.10
C GLY A 215 40.19 -30.12 -25.71
N LYS A 216 41.22 -29.25 -25.64
CA LYS A 216 41.75 -28.81 -24.35
C LYS A 216 40.89 -27.74 -23.76
N TYR A 217 40.49 -27.92 -22.50
CA TYR A 217 39.72 -26.98 -21.70
C TYR A 217 40.52 -25.71 -21.40
N ILE A 218 39.92 -24.55 -21.70
CA ILE A 218 40.51 -23.21 -21.48
C ILE A 218 39.92 -22.54 -20.23
N GLY A 219 38.64 -22.75 -19.97
CA GLY A 219 37.95 -22.20 -18.81
C GLY A 219 36.46 -22.09 -19.00
N THR A 220 35.78 -21.69 -17.90
CA THR A 220 34.33 -21.51 -17.83
C THR A 220 34.00 -20.07 -17.51
N ASN A 221 32.98 -19.55 -18.17
CA ASN A 221 32.30 -18.33 -17.77
C ASN A 221 30.78 -18.53 -17.78
N TYR A 222 30.08 -17.62 -17.14
CA TYR A 222 28.65 -17.70 -16.95
C TYR A 222 27.99 -16.42 -17.45
N CYS A 223 26.75 -16.55 -17.93
CA CYS A 223 25.86 -15.40 -18.11
C CYS A 223 24.45 -15.73 -17.64
N ARG A 224 23.76 -14.71 -17.21
CA ARG A 224 22.40 -14.79 -16.69
C ARG A 224 21.40 -14.39 -17.77
N LEU A 225 20.26 -15.09 -17.80
CA LEU A 225 19.08 -14.73 -18.58
C LEU A 225 17.90 -14.59 -17.62
N ASP A 226 17.29 -13.44 -17.60
CA ASP A 226 16.07 -13.23 -16.83
C ASP A 226 14.86 -13.78 -17.61
N LEU A 227 14.01 -14.52 -16.89
CA LEU A 227 12.84 -15.19 -17.45
C LEU A 227 11.57 -14.53 -16.91
N LEU A 228 10.71 -14.13 -17.84
CA LEU A 228 9.45 -13.46 -17.58
C LEU A 228 8.29 -14.41 -17.86
N MET A 229 7.23 -14.30 -17.08
CA MET A 229 6.01 -15.06 -17.28
C MET A 229 5.31 -14.56 -18.55
N PRO A 230 5.02 -15.42 -19.53
CA PRO A 230 4.22 -15.04 -20.68
C PRO A 230 2.75 -14.88 -20.29
N SER A 231 1.98 -14.19 -21.12
CA SER A 231 0.51 -14.12 -20.98
C SER A 231 -0.13 -15.50 -21.12
N GLY A 232 -1.31 -15.65 -20.51
CA GLY A 232 -2.08 -16.90 -20.58
C GLY A 232 -1.78 -17.88 -19.42
N TYR A 233 -0.94 -17.48 -18.47
CA TYR A 233 -0.63 -18.24 -17.26
C TYR A 233 -1.25 -17.63 -16.01
N GLU A 234 -2.07 -16.59 -16.18
CA GLU A 234 -2.86 -16.01 -15.13
C GLU A 234 -3.79 -17.05 -14.52
N PRO A 235 -4.14 -16.90 -13.23
CA PRO A 235 -5.17 -17.71 -12.62
C PRO A 235 -6.52 -17.47 -13.32
N THR A 236 -7.46 -18.36 -13.14
CA THR A 236 -8.81 -18.19 -13.68
C THR A 236 -9.82 -18.26 -12.54
N ILE A 237 -10.74 -17.31 -12.47
CA ILE A 237 -11.91 -17.43 -11.64
C ILE A 237 -12.95 -18.23 -12.43
N THR A 238 -13.22 -19.47 -12.01
CA THR A 238 -14.13 -20.40 -12.70
C THR A 238 -15.59 -20.14 -12.35
N GLY A 239 -15.85 -19.46 -11.24
CA GLY A 239 -17.19 -19.07 -10.85
C GLY A 239 -17.24 -18.33 -9.52
N ILE A 240 -18.35 -17.62 -9.33
CA ILE A 240 -18.70 -17.01 -8.05
C ILE A 240 -20.12 -17.48 -7.72
N THR A 241 -20.27 -18.16 -6.58
CA THR A 241 -21.57 -18.50 -6.00
C THR A 241 -21.86 -17.59 -4.82
N TYR A 242 -23.12 -17.30 -4.56
CA TYR A 242 -23.50 -16.48 -3.42
C TYR A 242 -24.84 -16.93 -2.85
N ALA A 243 -25.03 -16.64 -1.58
CA ALA A 243 -26.27 -16.87 -0.85
C ALA A 243 -26.40 -15.84 0.28
N ASN A 244 -27.59 -15.72 0.82
CA ASN A 244 -27.83 -15.00 2.05
C ASN A 244 -27.14 -15.73 3.21
N ASP A 245 -26.38 -15.03 4.05
CA ASP A 245 -25.68 -15.64 5.20
C ASP A 245 -26.63 -15.89 6.37
N ASP A 246 -27.75 -15.17 6.45
CA ASP A 246 -28.77 -15.37 7.48
C ASP A 246 -29.73 -16.50 7.09
N ALA A 247 -29.72 -17.59 7.87
CA ALA A 247 -30.54 -18.77 7.61
C ALA A 247 -32.04 -18.48 7.74
N ALA A 248 -32.47 -17.60 8.66
CA ALA A 248 -33.89 -17.26 8.83
C ALA A 248 -34.42 -16.49 7.61
N ILE A 249 -33.63 -15.54 7.12
CA ILE A 249 -33.96 -14.77 5.91
C ILE A 249 -33.91 -15.68 4.67
N ALA A 250 -32.88 -16.53 4.57
CA ALA A 250 -32.74 -17.50 3.47
C ALA A 250 -33.93 -18.45 3.40
N ASN A 251 -34.40 -18.96 4.53
CA ASN A 251 -35.56 -19.85 4.62
C ASN A 251 -36.89 -19.15 4.29
N ARG A 252 -37.06 -17.91 4.76
CA ARG A 252 -38.29 -17.14 4.56
C ARG A 252 -38.40 -16.59 3.13
N PHE A 253 -37.33 -16.03 2.60
CA PHE A 253 -37.34 -15.29 1.34
C PHE A 253 -36.69 -16.04 0.17
N GLY A 254 -35.82 -16.99 0.46
CA GLY A 254 -35.03 -17.77 -0.49
C GLY A 254 -33.54 -17.51 -0.34
N ALA A 255 -32.73 -18.56 -0.48
CA ALA A 255 -31.27 -18.50 -0.25
C ALA A 255 -30.56 -17.46 -1.14
N SER A 256 -31.01 -17.24 -2.36
CA SER A 256 -30.44 -16.27 -3.29
C SER A 256 -31.06 -14.87 -3.19
N THR A 257 -32.07 -14.68 -2.35
CA THR A 257 -32.71 -13.37 -2.17
C THR A 257 -31.88 -12.51 -1.23
N ILE A 258 -31.30 -11.47 -1.77
CA ILE A 258 -30.55 -10.47 -1.01
C ILE A 258 -31.43 -9.26 -0.81
N ILE A 259 -31.56 -8.81 0.43
CA ILE A 259 -32.47 -7.73 0.82
C ILE A 259 -31.65 -6.53 1.26
N GLN A 260 -31.95 -5.37 0.70
CA GLN A 260 -31.28 -4.10 0.99
C GLN A 260 -31.29 -3.78 2.49
N GLY A 261 -30.13 -3.40 3.03
CA GLY A 261 -29.95 -3.01 4.43
C GLY A 261 -30.06 -4.15 5.44
N ILE A 262 -30.49 -5.34 5.03
CA ILE A 262 -30.77 -6.49 5.89
C ILE A 262 -29.78 -7.63 5.63
N SER A 263 -29.68 -8.06 4.38
CA SER A 263 -28.94 -9.29 4.05
C SER A 263 -27.44 -9.06 4.02
N LYS A 264 -26.72 -9.95 4.71
CA LYS A 264 -25.32 -10.22 4.49
C LYS A 264 -25.18 -11.25 3.38
N VAL A 265 -24.25 -11.02 2.47
CA VAL A 265 -23.99 -11.96 1.38
C VAL A 265 -22.79 -12.82 1.74
N LYS A 266 -23.02 -14.13 1.82
CA LYS A 266 -21.94 -15.11 1.81
C LYS A 266 -21.67 -15.52 0.38
N PHE A 267 -20.46 -15.37 -0.07
CA PHE A 267 -20.07 -15.78 -1.42
C PHE A 267 -18.79 -16.61 -1.40
N ASN A 268 -18.67 -17.47 -2.39
CA ASN A 268 -17.51 -18.32 -2.59
C ASN A 268 -16.96 -18.11 -4.00
N VAL A 269 -15.65 -17.96 -4.10
CA VAL A 269 -14.92 -17.74 -5.35
C VAL A 269 -14.18 -19.03 -5.72
N SER A 270 -14.62 -19.69 -6.78
CA SER A 270 -13.96 -20.86 -7.33
C SER A 270 -12.89 -20.45 -8.33
N THR A 271 -11.73 -21.05 -8.23
CA THR A 271 -10.57 -20.68 -9.03
C THR A 271 -9.83 -21.89 -9.56
N SER A 272 -9.07 -21.70 -10.59
CA SER A 272 -8.07 -22.63 -11.06
C SER A 272 -6.77 -21.91 -11.41
N THR A 273 -5.67 -22.62 -11.29
CA THR A 273 -4.33 -22.15 -11.61
C THR A 273 -3.65 -23.11 -12.59
N LYS A 274 -2.56 -22.68 -13.20
CA LYS A 274 -1.79 -23.47 -14.14
C LYS A 274 -0.39 -23.77 -13.60
N ASN A 275 0.18 -24.88 -14.00
CA ASN A 275 1.61 -25.19 -13.85
C ASN A 275 2.11 -25.02 -12.39
N GLY A 276 1.39 -25.59 -11.43
CA GLY A 276 1.79 -25.62 -10.03
C GLY A 276 1.66 -24.33 -9.25
N ALA A 277 1.14 -23.23 -9.83
CA ALA A 277 0.80 -22.04 -9.05
C ALA A 277 -0.37 -22.32 -8.10
N THR A 278 -0.47 -21.55 -7.02
CA THR A 278 -1.57 -21.63 -6.05
C THR A 278 -2.15 -20.24 -5.85
N ILE A 279 -3.43 -20.16 -5.52
CA ILE A 279 -4.01 -18.86 -5.16
C ILE A 279 -3.51 -18.48 -3.76
N THR A 280 -2.99 -17.28 -3.64
CA THR A 280 -2.48 -16.73 -2.37
C THR A 280 -3.37 -15.66 -1.78
N TYR A 281 -4.16 -15.01 -2.61
CA TYR A 281 -4.93 -13.86 -2.15
C TYR A 281 -6.19 -13.62 -2.97
N TYR A 282 -7.25 -13.26 -2.28
CA TYR A 282 -8.53 -12.83 -2.83
C TYR A 282 -8.79 -11.40 -2.40
N TYR A 283 -9.17 -10.55 -3.33
CA TYR A 283 -9.63 -9.19 -3.11
C TYR A 283 -11.01 -9.04 -3.74
N ASN A 284 -11.99 -8.75 -2.92
CA ASN A 284 -13.39 -8.69 -3.35
C ASN A 284 -13.99 -7.35 -2.95
N GLU A 285 -14.72 -6.76 -3.87
CA GLU A 285 -15.38 -5.47 -3.69
C GLU A 285 -16.86 -5.59 -4.07
N ILE A 286 -17.73 -5.20 -3.17
CA ILE A 286 -19.17 -5.14 -3.38
C ILE A 286 -19.77 -4.02 -2.53
N ASP A 287 -20.59 -3.15 -3.13
CA ASP A 287 -21.31 -2.06 -2.44
C ASP A 287 -20.39 -1.18 -1.56
N GLY A 288 -19.17 -0.89 -2.05
CA GLY A 288 -18.15 -0.13 -1.31
C GLY A 288 -17.50 -0.89 -0.15
N GLN A 289 -17.84 -2.15 0.05
CA GLN A 289 -17.23 -3.01 1.04
C GLN A 289 -16.09 -3.80 0.41
N ILE A 290 -15.01 -3.97 1.15
CA ILE A 290 -13.85 -4.78 0.74
C ILE A 290 -13.77 -5.98 1.66
N ALA A 291 -13.68 -7.17 1.07
CA ALA A 291 -13.41 -8.41 1.75
C ALA A 291 -12.18 -9.07 1.11
N GLN A 292 -11.14 -9.30 1.88
CA GLN A 292 -9.87 -9.76 1.35
C GLN A 292 -9.17 -10.75 2.27
N GLY A 293 -8.31 -11.59 1.70
CA GLY A 293 -7.54 -12.59 2.45
C GLY A 293 -7.30 -13.87 1.66
N PRO A 294 -6.80 -14.92 2.30
CA PRO A 294 -6.47 -16.18 1.65
C PRO A 294 -7.68 -17.13 1.44
N ASN A 295 -8.83 -16.84 2.05
CA ASN A 295 -10.00 -17.69 2.02
C ASN A 295 -10.77 -17.58 0.71
N THR A 296 -11.36 -18.68 0.27
CA THR A 296 -12.22 -18.72 -0.92
C THR A 296 -13.62 -18.16 -0.67
N TRP A 297 -14.03 -18.06 0.58
CA TRP A 297 -15.35 -17.59 0.98
C TRP A 297 -15.26 -16.35 1.87
N PHE A 298 -16.25 -15.49 1.74
CA PHE A 298 -16.33 -14.22 2.46
C PHE A 298 -17.79 -13.92 2.79
N VAL A 299 -17.99 -13.12 3.84
CA VAL A 299 -19.31 -12.62 4.24
C VAL A 299 -19.24 -11.10 4.32
N THR A 300 -20.21 -10.44 3.72
CA THR A 300 -20.33 -8.97 3.76
C THR A 300 -21.02 -8.48 5.02
N GLN A 301 -20.98 -7.20 5.27
CA GLN A 301 -22.01 -6.50 6.04
C GLN A 301 -23.29 -6.38 5.18
N PRO A 302 -24.42 -5.98 5.74
CA PRO A 302 -25.64 -5.77 4.97
C PRO A 302 -25.41 -4.87 3.76
N ILE A 303 -25.93 -5.31 2.60
CA ILE A 303 -25.81 -4.57 1.34
C ILE A 303 -26.76 -3.37 1.36
N LYS A 304 -26.22 -2.18 1.20
CA LYS A 304 -26.98 -0.93 1.33
C LYS A 304 -27.73 -0.50 0.07
N LYS A 305 -27.23 -0.86 -1.11
CA LYS A 305 -27.86 -0.53 -2.39
C LYS A 305 -28.90 -1.55 -2.77
N SER A 306 -29.96 -1.11 -3.44
CA SER A 306 -30.94 -1.97 -4.12
C SER A 306 -30.64 -2.06 -5.62
N GLY A 307 -31.33 -2.98 -6.30
CA GLY A 307 -31.15 -3.23 -7.72
C GLY A 307 -29.93 -4.10 -8.01
N THR A 308 -29.28 -3.89 -9.13
CA THR A 308 -28.10 -4.66 -9.52
C THR A 308 -26.86 -4.09 -8.85
N VAL A 309 -26.24 -4.90 -8.01
CA VAL A 309 -24.96 -4.60 -7.37
C VAL A 309 -23.89 -5.53 -7.94
N VAL A 310 -22.74 -4.96 -8.31
CA VAL A 310 -21.65 -5.72 -8.89
C VAL A 310 -20.70 -6.19 -7.78
N LEU A 311 -20.53 -7.50 -7.65
CA LEU A 311 -19.43 -8.11 -6.92
C LEU A 311 -18.25 -8.25 -7.88
N LYS A 312 -17.17 -7.56 -7.62
CA LYS A 312 -15.90 -7.67 -8.34
C LYS A 312 -14.91 -8.47 -7.51
N SER A 313 -14.48 -9.59 -8.02
CA SER A 313 -13.51 -10.46 -7.37
C SER A 313 -12.20 -10.46 -8.17
N THR A 314 -11.11 -10.20 -7.51
CA THR A 314 -9.75 -10.30 -8.07
C THR A 314 -8.96 -11.30 -7.25
N VAL A 315 -8.34 -12.26 -7.92
CA VAL A 315 -7.50 -13.25 -7.28
C VAL A 315 -6.06 -13.05 -7.72
N THR A 316 -5.14 -13.33 -6.82
CA THR A 316 -3.70 -13.30 -7.07
C THR A 316 -3.13 -14.66 -6.79
N ASP A 317 -2.35 -15.19 -7.71
CA ASP A 317 -1.65 -16.46 -7.52
C ASP A 317 -0.28 -16.28 -6.85
N SER A 318 0.38 -17.38 -6.56
CA SER A 318 1.72 -17.42 -5.95
C SER A 318 2.81 -16.78 -6.83
N ARG A 319 2.55 -16.57 -8.09
CA ARG A 319 3.42 -15.86 -9.03
C ARG A 319 3.15 -14.35 -9.10
N GLY A 320 2.13 -13.86 -8.38
CA GLY A 320 1.69 -12.47 -8.43
C GLY A 320 0.82 -12.15 -9.64
N GLN A 321 0.44 -13.15 -10.46
CA GLN A 321 -0.49 -12.98 -11.58
C GLN A 321 -1.91 -12.81 -11.05
N LYS A 322 -2.71 -12.03 -11.76
CA LYS A 322 -4.06 -11.67 -11.32
C LYS A 322 -5.12 -12.02 -12.36
N ALA A 323 -6.27 -12.40 -11.88
CA ALA A 323 -7.49 -12.46 -12.68
C ALA A 323 -8.63 -11.77 -11.95
N THR A 324 -9.53 -11.21 -12.72
CA THR A 324 -10.71 -10.50 -12.19
C THR A 324 -11.96 -11.00 -12.87
N LEU A 325 -13.00 -11.23 -12.08
CA LEU A 325 -14.35 -11.55 -12.57
C LEU A 325 -15.36 -10.69 -11.82
N SER A 326 -16.36 -10.22 -12.54
CA SER A 326 -17.51 -9.52 -11.98
C SER A 326 -18.76 -10.37 -12.02
N LYS A 327 -19.53 -10.34 -10.95
CA LYS A 327 -20.81 -11.03 -10.80
C LYS A 327 -21.89 -10.04 -10.42
N ASN A 328 -22.96 -9.98 -11.18
CA ASN A 328 -24.12 -9.20 -10.81
C ASN A 328 -24.92 -9.93 -9.73
N ILE A 329 -25.25 -9.21 -8.67
CA ILE A 329 -26.12 -9.65 -7.58
C ILE A 329 -27.33 -8.73 -7.58
N VAL A 330 -28.50 -9.32 -7.66
CA VAL A 330 -29.76 -8.56 -7.57
C VAL A 330 -30.13 -8.42 -6.11
N VAL A 331 -30.18 -7.19 -5.64
CA VAL A 331 -30.59 -6.83 -4.28
C VAL A 331 -32.01 -6.30 -4.30
N THR A 332 -32.87 -7.01 -3.62
CA THR A 332 -34.28 -6.63 -3.50
C THR A 332 -34.41 -5.41 -2.59
N GLU A 333 -35.11 -4.42 -3.07
CA GLU A 333 -35.33 -3.20 -2.31
C GLU A 333 -36.11 -3.47 -1.03
N TRP A 334 -35.60 -2.90 0.05
CA TRP A 334 -36.30 -2.81 1.33
C TRP A 334 -36.08 -1.43 1.96
N TYR A 335 -37.14 -0.92 2.51
CA TYR A 335 -37.17 0.28 3.33
C TYR A 335 -38.09 0.03 4.53
N SER A 336 -37.80 0.68 5.63
CA SER A 336 -38.64 0.63 6.84
C SER A 336 -40.04 1.07 6.49
N PRO A 337 -41.08 0.38 7.01
CA PRO A 337 -42.45 0.83 6.84
C PRO A 337 -42.62 2.31 7.13
N THR A 338 -43.45 2.96 6.39
CA THR A 338 -43.77 4.37 6.61
C THR A 338 -45.29 4.54 6.76
N VAL A 339 -45.64 5.47 7.63
CA VAL A 339 -47.01 5.93 7.78
C VAL A 339 -46.98 7.45 7.88
N LYS A 340 -47.84 8.11 7.12
CA LYS A 340 -47.88 9.57 7.01
C LYS A 340 -49.31 10.06 6.74
N ASN A 341 -49.49 11.38 6.85
CA ASN A 341 -50.76 12.03 6.60
C ASN A 341 -51.90 11.46 7.46
N VAL A 342 -51.59 11.08 8.69
CA VAL A 342 -52.60 10.58 9.62
C VAL A 342 -53.38 11.75 10.16
N SER A 343 -54.71 11.69 9.92
CA SER A 343 -55.62 12.66 10.47
C SER A 343 -56.86 11.93 11.03
N ALA A 344 -57.42 12.49 12.06
CA ALA A 344 -58.64 12.00 12.66
C ALA A 344 -59.63 13.15 12.76
N GLN A 345 -60.87 12.86 12.45
CA GLN A 345 -61.96 13.83 12.65
C GLN A 345 -63.21 13.11 13.12
N ARG A 346 -64.03 13.83 13.90
CA ARG A 346 -65.34 13.33 14.32
C ARG A 346 -66.20 13.13 13.09
N TRP A 347 -67.01 12.07 13.11
CA TRP A 347 -67.76 11.65 11.94
C TRP A 347 -69.17 11.25 12.32
N ASN A 348 -70.12 11.69 11.54
CA ASN A 348 -71.51 11.24 11.62
C ASN A 348 -71.75 10.16 10.56
N VAL A 349 -71.94 8.94 11.04
CA VAL A 349 -72.12 7.78 10.14
C VAL A 349 -73.41 7.86 9.34
N SER A 350 -74.46 8.39 9.95
CA SER A 350 -75.80 8.48 9.27
C SER A 350 -75.79 9.46 8.11
N THR A 351 -75.14 10.60 8.23
CA THR A 351 -75.03 11.61 7.16
C THR A 351 -73.80 11.45 6.30
N ASN A 352 -72.91 10.57 6.69
CA ASN A 352 -71.58 10.32 6.06
C ASN A 352 -70.78 11.62 5.88
N LYS A 353 -70.73 12.47 6.89
CA LYS A 353 -70.04 13.77 6.88
C LYS A 353 -69.30 14.01 8.17
N ALA A 354 -68.32 14.91 8.09
CA ALA A 354 -67.67 15.44 9.28
C ALA A 354 -68.69 16.19 10.16
N ASP A 355 -68.64 15.94 11.47
CA ASP A 355 -69.58 16.51 12.41
C ASP A 355 -68.90 16.56 13.77
N ASP A 356 -68.70 17.75 14.33
CA ASP A 356 -67.99 17.91 15.60
C ASP A 356 -68.75 17.20 16.76
N ASN A 357 -70.03 16.97 16.63
CA ASN A 357 -70.83 16.17 17.53
C ASN A 357 -70.93 14.68 17.15
N GLY A 358 -70.14 14.28 16.16
CA GLY A 358 -70.13 12.89 15.71
C GLY A 358 -69.53 11.95 16.74
N THR A 359 -70.19 10.81 16.95
CA THR A 359 -69.78 9.78 17.92
C THR A 359 -68.92 8.67 17.27
N ALA A 360 -68.70 8.77 15.96
CA ALA A 360 -67.70 7.98 15.23
C ALA A 360 -66.43 8.82 14.93
N VAL A 361 -65.38 8.16 14.50
CA VAL A 361 -64.15 8.79 13.99
C VAL A 361 -63.87 8.33 12.56
N LYS A 362 -63.52 9.26 11.69
CA LYS A 362 -62.90 9.00 10.41
C LYS A 362 -61.41 9.24 10.52
N ILE A 363 -60.61 8.21 10.26
CA ILE A 363 -59.15 8.28 10.22
C ILE A 363 -58.71 8.15 8.78
N THR A 364 -57.95 9.12 8.31
CA THR A 364 -57.31 9.09 6.99
C THR A 364 -55.80 8.92 7.17
N TYR A 365 -55.19 8.09 6.36
CA TYR A 365 -53.76 7.79 6.44
C TYR A 365 -53.22 7.31 5.11
N SER A 366 -51.92 7.47 4.93
CA SER A 366 -51.13 6.87 3.85
C SER A 366 -50.02 6.02 4.44
N PHE A 367 -49.72 4.91 3.79
CA PHE A 367 -48.67 4.02 4.26
C PHE A 367 -47.92 3.35 3.12
N SER A 368 -46.70 2.88 3.40
CA SER A 368 -45.93 2.06 2.48
C SER A 368 -45.12 1.03 3.21
N ILE A 369 -45.09 -0.18 2.71
CA ILE A 369 -44.31 -1.32 3.17
C ILE A 369 -43.56 -1.87 1.96
N ALA A 370 -42.26 -2.13 2.11
CA ALA A 370 -41.47 -2.75 1.06
C ALA A 370 -41.95 -4.18 0.77
N PRO A 371 -42.35 -4.50 -0.47
CA PRO A 371 -42.95 -5.83 -0.77
C PRO A 371 -42.00 -7.00 -0.64
N VAL A 372 -40.67 -6.77 -0.85
CA VAL A 372 -39.61 -7.78 -0.85
C VAL A 372 -40.04 -9.02 -1.66
N ALA A 373 -40.21 -8.83 -2.97
CA ALA A 373 -40.73 -9.85 -3.92
C ALA A 373 -42.08 -10.47 -3.50
N ASN A 374 -42.95 -9.67 -2.89
CA ASN A 374 -44.29 -10.08 -2.37
C ASN A 374 -44.26 -11.11 -1.25
N LYS A 375 -43.11 -11.26 -0.54
CA LYS A 375 -42.96 -12.20 0.56
C LYS A 375 -42.88 -11.55 1.95
N ASN A 376 -42.80 -10.22 2.00
CA ASN A 376 -42.76 -9.49 3.26
C ASN A 376 -44.11 -9.58 3.99
N ASP A 377 -44.05 -9.52 5.31
CA ASP A 377 -45.26 -9.34 6.10
C ASP A 377 -45.78 -7.91 5.92
N LYS A 378 -47.08 -7.75 6.07
CA LYS A 378 -47.77 -6.47 5.89
C LYS A 378 -48.91 -6.38 6.85
N THR A 379 -48.77 -5.50 7.82
CA THR A 379 -49.80 -5.30 8.84
C THR A 379 -49.98 -3.81 9.09
N VAL A 380 -51.19 -3.35 8.94
CA VAL A 380 -51.62 -2.01 9.30
C VAL A 380 -52.68 -2.10 10.38
N MET A 381 -52.39 -1.55 11.56
CA MET A 381 -53.32 -1.55 12.68
C MET A 381 -53.77 -0.13 12.98
N ILE A 382 -55.06 0.06 13.09
CA ILE A 382 -55.64 1.29 13.56
C ILE A 382 -56.02 1.08 15.02
N GLN A 383 -55.49 1.93 15.89
CA GLN A 383 -55.65 1.80 17.31
C GLN A 383 -56.02 3.15 17.95
N TYR A 384 -56.73 3.10 19.07
CA TYR A 384 -56.95 4.25 19.93
C TYR A 384 -56.38 4.00 21.32
N LYS A 385 -56.06 5.06 22.02
CA LYS A 385 -55.56 4.97 23.38
C LYS A 385 -56.74 4.93 24.35
N ASP A 386 -56.81 3.84 25.14
CA ASP A 386 -57.80 3.62 26.17
C ASP A 386 -57.05 3.55 27.53
N GLY A 387 -57.09 4.61 28.28
CA GLY A 387 -56.23 4.77 29.44
C GLY A 387 -54.74 4.78 29.02
N GLU A 388 -53.96 3.85 29.54
CA GLU A 388 -52.55 3.73 29.16
C GLU A 388 -52.30 2.71 28.02
N THR A 389 -53.30 1.98 27.58
CA THR A 389 -53.20 0.91 26.60
C THR A 389 -53.68 1.29 25.21
N TRP A 390 -53.15 0.65 24.18
CA TRP A 390 -53.61 0.80 22.81
C TRP A 390 -54.55 -0.33 22.42
N THR A 391 -55.83 0.01 22.16
CA THR A 391 -56.86 -0.92 21.72
C THR A 391 -57.01 -0.88 20.23
N THR A 392 -56.99 -2.06 19.60
CA THR A 392 -57.10 -2.18 18.12
C THR A 392 -58.52 -2.03 17.64
N LEU A 393 -58.71 -1.14 16.70
CA LEU A 393 -59.99 -0.90 16.01
C LEU A 393 -60.10 -1.73 14.72
N ALA A 394 -59.00 -1.81 13.98
CA ALA A 394 -58.95 -2.57 12.72
C ALA A 394 -57.53 -3.05 12.45
N THR A 395 -57.42 -4.18 11.71
CA THR A 395 -56.15 -4.71 11.21
C THR A 395 -56.32 -5.06 9.73
N TYR A 396 -55.39 -4.61 8.89
CA TYR A 396 -55.33 -4.89 7.47
C TYR A 396 -54.02 -5.56 7.10
N THR A 397 -54.09 -6.59 6.24
CA THR A 397 -52.94 -7.40 5.79
C THR A 397 -52.96 -7.65 4.28
N ASP A 398 -53.66 -6.85 3.53
CA ASP A 398 -53.98 -7.09 2.13
C ASP A 398 -53.05 -6.31 1.17
N SER A 399 -52.47 -5.21 1.60
CA SER A 399 -51.74 -4.30 0.73
C SER A 399 -50.39 -3.88 1.29
N TYR A 400 -49.40 -3.66 0.40
CA TYR A 400 -48.09 -3.09 0.72
C TYR A 400 -48.06 -1.55 0.74
N GLY A 401 -49.15 -0.91 0.36
CA GLY A 401 -49.22 0.53 0.40
C GLY A 401 -50.63 1.05 0.09
N GLY A 402 -50.84 2.28 0.40
CA GLY A 402 -52.08 2.97 0.07
C GLY A 402 -52.04 4.45 0.44
N ASP A 403 -52.50 5.26 -0.48
CA ASP A 403 -52.65 6.69 -0.25
C ASP A 403 -54.07 7.03 0.15
N ASN A 404 -54.23 7.96 1.10
CA ASN A 404 -55.53 8.46 1.58
C ASN A 404 -56.51 7.34 1.95
N LYS A 405 -55.99 6.27 2.56
CA LYS A 405 -56.84 5.20 3.09
C LYS A 405 -57.74 5.76 4.16
N VAL A 406 -58.96 5.25 4.22
CA VAL A 406 -59.96 5.72 5.17
C VAL A 406 -60.44 4.57 6.02
N TYR A 407 -60.46 4.79 7.33
CA TYR A 407 -61.16 3.97 8.31
C TYR A 407 -62.24 4.81 8.95
N ILE A 408 -63.45 4.27 9.11
CA ILE A 408 -64.53 4.88 9.83
C ILE A 408 -64.99 3.89 10.91
N SER A 409 -65.02 4.34 12.17
CA SER A 409 -65.50 3.52 13.26
C SER A 409 -67.04 3.39 13.23
N SER A 410 -67.58 2.45 14.03
CA SER A 410 -69.00 2.40 14.31
C SER A 410 -69.50 3.68 14.97
N ALA A 411 -70.76 3.99 14.83
CA ALA A 411 -71.43 5.01 15.60
C ALA A 411 -71.34 4.70 17.10
N ASP A 412 -71.45 5.71 17.92
CA ASP A 412 -71.46 5.68 19.39
C ASP A 412 -70.21 5.05 20.04
N LYS A 413 -69.11 4.98 19.27
CA LYS A 413 -67.85 4.45 19.76
C LYS A 413 -67.06 5.46 20.63
N PHE A 414 -67.17 6.75 20.33
CA PHE A 414 -66.37 7.80 20.95
C PHE A 414 -67.28 8.91 21.48
N SER A 415 -67.24 9.12 22.82
CA SER A 415 -68.01 10.20 23.44
C SER A 415 -67.60 11.57 22.89
N THR A 416 -68.52 12.45 22.76
CA THR A 416 -68.31 13.85 22.37
C THR A 416 -67.58 14.65 23.46
N ASP A 417 -67.61 14.19 24.69
CA ASP A 417 -67.05 14.89 25.83
C ASP A 417 -65.55 14.62 26.08
N ASN A 418 -65.00 13.63 25.37
CA ASN A 418 -63.60 13.18 25.58
C ASN A 418 -62.74 13.43 24.35
N ALA A 419 -61.47 13.75 24.62
CA ALA A 419 -60.41 13.68 23.63
C ALA A 419 -59.95 12.23 23.47
N TYR A 420 -59.62 11.83 22.25
CA TYR A 420 -59.09 10.51 21.98
C TYR A 420 -57.88 10.62 21.09
N SER A 421 -56.83 9.88 21.46
CA SER A 421 -55.62 9.73 20.66
C SER A 421 -55.70 8.46 19.82
N PHE A 422 -55.31 8.56 18.61
CA PHE A 422 -55.24 7.43 17.63
C PHE A 422 -53.85 7.26 17.13
N ARG A 423 -53.52 6.04 16.78
CA ARG A 423 -52.35 5.76 15.95
C ARG A 423 -52.68 4.80 14.83
N VAL A 424 -51.98 4.99 13.74
CA VAL A 424 -51.86 4.01 12.69
C VAL A 424 -50.50 3.38 12.81
N LEU A 425 -50.43 2.09 13.15
CA LEU A 425 -49.22 1.30 13.36
C LEU A 425 -49.03 0.39 12.16
N VAL A 426 -47.91 0.53 11.48
CA VAL A 426 -47.54 -0.26 10.31
C VAL A 426 -46.35 -1.15 10.62
N LYS A 427 -46.47 -2.44 10.35
CA LYS A 427 -45.46 -3.46 10.64
C LYS A 427 -45.11 -4.27 9.40
N ASP A 428 -43.88 -4.72 9.34
CA ASP A 428 -43.43 -5.73 8.41
C ASP A 428 -42.62 -6.81 9.13
N TYR A 429 -42.06 -7.78 8.41
CA TYR A 429 -41.25 -8.86 8.97
C TYR A 429 -40.02 -8.35 9.72
N PHE A 430 -39.42 -7.27 9.24
CA PHE A 430 -38.16 -6.71 9.79
C PHE A 430 -38.40 -5.64 10.85
N THR A 431 -39.60 -5.08 10.92
CA THR A 431 -39.99 -4.01 11.83
C THR A 431 -41.17 -4.46 12.69
N THR A 432 -40.89 -5.42 13.58
CA THR A 432 -41.91 -6.10 14.41
C THR A 432 -42.60 -5.14 15.40
N ASP A 433 -41.88 -4.14 15.93
CA ASP A 433 -42.45 -3.12 16.79
C ASP A 433 -43.35 -2.14 16.03
N GLY A 434 -43.09 -2.02 14.73
CA GLY A 434 -43.85 -1.16 13.81
C GLY A 434 -43.44 0.31 13.87
N VAL A 435 -43.94 1.02 12.87
CA VAL A 435 -43.85 2.49 12.77
C VAL A 435 -45.21 3.06 12.94
N ALA A 436 -45.36 4.04 13.81
CA ALA A 436 -46.67 4.65 14.11
C ALA A 436 -46.68 6.14 13.78
N ALA A 437 -47.82 6.62 13.30
CA ALA A 437 -48.13 8.04 13.30
C ALA A 437 -49.47 8.26 14.01
N TYR A 438 -49.58 9.43 14.55
CA TYR A 438 -50.62 9.75 15.54
C TYR A 438 -51.56 10.83 15.04
N ALA A 439 -52.78 10.76 15.47
CA ALA A 439 -53.78 11.81 15.33
C ALA A 439 -54.66 11.86 16.59
N ALA A 440 -55.41 12.88 16.74
CA ALA A 440 -56.33 13.02 17.87
C ALA A 440 -57.62 13.70 17.44
N ILE A 441 -58.65 13.41 18.15
CA ILE A 441 -59.87 14.24 18.14
C ILE A 441 -60.03 14.89 19.49
N VAL A 442 -60.45 16.12 19.43
CA VAL A 442 -60.77 16.89 20.67
C VAL A 442 -62.24 16.64 21.05
N PRO A 443 -62.66 16.99 22.23
CA PRO A 443 -64.07 17.06 22.59
C PRO A 443 -64.83 17.94 21.60
N SER A 444 -66.14 17.74 21.47
CA SER A 444 -67.00 18.63 20.70
C SER A 444 -66.73 20.08 21.08
N PHE A 445 -66.46 20.90 20.06
CA PHE A 445 -66.00 22.27 20.29
C PHE A 445 -67.00 23.06 21.12
N LYS A 446 -66.61 23.58 22.29
CA LYS A 446 -67.34 24.55 23.09
C LYS A 446 -66.54 25.84 23.13
N LEU A 447 -67.08 26.90 22.56
CA LEU A 447 -66.41 28.21 22.54
C LEU A 447 -66.15 28.69 23.98
N LEU A 448 -67.10 28.50 24.85
CA LEU A 448 -67.01 28.83 26.27
C LEU A 448 -67.85 27.82 27.06
N ASP A 449 -67.27 27.21 28.08
CA ASP A 449 -67.93 26.27 28.98
C ASP A 449 -67.72 26.72 30.41
N PHE A 450 -68.75 26.57 31.24
CA PHE A 450 -68.70 26.86 32.65
C PHE A 450 -68.89 25.55 33.43
N SER A 451 -68.10 25.34 34.44
CA SER A 451 -68.28 24.20 35.33
C SER A 451 -69.63 24.28 36.04
N ALA A 452 -70.22 23.12 36.34
CA ALA A 452 -71.55 23.06 36.94
C ALA A 452 -71.68 23.82 38.28
N ASP A 453 -70.59 24.05 39.01
CA ASP A 453 -70.50 24.81 40.21
C ASP A 453 -70.14 26.29 39.99
N GLY A 454 -70.07 26.76 38.77
CA GLY A 454 -69.73 28.12 38.39
C GLY A 454 -68.31 28.58 38.69
N ARG A 455 -67.38 27.67 39.09
CA ARG A 455 -66.05 28.04 39.55
C ARG A 455 -64.97 27.77 38.54
N GLY A 456 -65.30 27.24 37.36
CA GLY A 456 -64.37 26.95 36.31
C GLY A 456 -64.86 27.45 34.98
N ILE A 457 -63.95 27.89 34.11
CA ILE A 457 -64.20 28.33 32.75
C ILE A 457 -63.35 27.53 31.80
N GLY A 458 -63.95 26.91 30.78
CA GLY A 458 -63.29 26.34 29.61
C GLY A 458 -63.51 27.24 28.41
N VAL A 459 -62.46 27.65 27.75
CA VAL A 459 -62.54 28.39 26.49
C VAL A 459 -62.09 27.43 25.37
N GLY A 460 -63.00 27.06 24.52
CA GLY A 460 -62.76 26.04 23.49
C GLY A 460 -62.72 24.59 23.99
N CYS A 461 -62.97 24.36 25.29
CA CYS A 461 -62.95 23.04 25.89
C CYS A 461 -63.92 22.96 27.08
N LYS A 462 -64.14 21.76 27.64
CA LYS A 462 -64.98 21.55 28.82
C LYS A 462 -64.33 22.19 30.06
N ALA A 463 -65.13 22.95 30.79
CA ALA A 463 -64.72 23.58 32.03
C ALA A 463 -64.45 22.53 33.15
N GLU A 464 -63.39 22.72 33.92
CA GLU A 464 -63.08 21.97 35.12
C GLU A 464 -63.24 22.89 36.34
N THR A 465 -63.82 22.37 37.39
CA THR A 465 -64.02 23.13 38.64
C THR A 465 -62.71 23.75 39.14
N GLY A 466 -62.73 25.04 39.43
CA GLY A 466 -61.57 25.77 39.98
C GLY A 466 -60.48 26.14 38.99
N LYS A 467 -60.70 25.95 37.68
CA LYS A 467 -59.74 26.25 36.65
C LYS A 467 -60.27 27.16 35.54
N LEU A 468 -59.40 28.04 35.04
CA LEU A 468 -59.57 28.61 33.72
C LEU A 468 -58.82 27.71 32.71
N LYS A 469 -59.53 26.98 31.89
CA LYS A 469 -58.96 26.11 30.87
C LYS A 469 -59.22 26.74 29.49
N VAL A 470 -58.16 27.06 28.80
CA VAL A 470 -58.19 27.64 27.46
C VAL A 470 -57.54 26.64 26.53
N ASP A 471 -58.34 26.09 25.59
CA ASP A 471 -57.88 25.11 24.59
C ASP A 471 -57.78 25.78 23.21
N MET A 472 -57.23 26.99 23.19
CA MET A 472 -56.93 27.74 21.99
C MET A 472 -55.73 28.67 22.27
N PRO A 473 -55.02 29.13 21.25
CA PRO A 473 -53.93 30.09 21.44
C PRO A 473 -54.45 31.30 22.23
N LEU A 474 -53.84 31.58 23.39
CA LEU A 474 -54.13 32.73 24.19
C LEU A 474 -53.15 33.84 23.82
N GLU A 475 -53.63 34.83 23.10
CA GLU A 475 -52.87 36.05 22.83
C GLU A 475 -53.13 37.03 23.98
N ALA A 476 -52.26 37.04 24.98
CA ALA A 476 -52.33 37.93 26.14
C ALA A 476 -51.07 38.75 26.24
N GLN A 477 -51.19 40.07 26.21
CA GLN A 477 -50.05 40.97 26.38
C GLN A 477 -49.47 40.91 27.82
N SER A 478 -50.26 40.45 28.79
CA SER A 478 -49.77 40.25 30.14
C SER A 478 -50.56 39.16 30.86
N PHE A 479 -49.93 38.38 31.69
CA PHE A 479 -50.54 37.43 32.61
C PHE A 479 -50.05 37.68 34.03
N ASN A 480 -50.97 37.88 34.94
CA ASN A 480 -50.69 38.16 36.37
C ASN A 480 -49.71 39.35 36.60
N GLY A 481 -49.87 40.43 35.80
CA GLY A 481 -49.05 41.64 35.92
C GLY A 481 -47.68 41.58 35.20
N TYR A 482 -47.38 40.49 34.56
CA TYR A 482 -46.16 40.36 33.75
C TYR A 482 -46.49 40.54 32.27
N THR A 483 -45.78 41.46 31.60
CA THR A 483 -45.89 41.71 30.17
C THR A 483 -44.99 40.74 29.44
N PHE A 484 -45.52 40.01 28.46
CA PHE A 484 -44.71 39.23 27.52
C PHE A 484 -44.44 40.12 26.31
N ASP A 485 -43.24 40.63 26.21
CA ASP A 485 -42.78 41.37 25.04
C ASP A 485 -41.99 40.39 24.16
N PHE A 486 -42.58 39.99 23.05
CA PHE A 486 -41.90 39.22 22.02
C PHE A 486 -41.43 40.22 20.97
N ASP A 487 -40.19 40.71 21.12
CA ASP A 487 -39.55 41.50 20.09
C ASP A 487 -39.28 40.60 18.87
N THR A 488 -40.09 40.75 17.85
CA THR A 488 -40.00 39.97 16.61
C THR A 488 -39.04 40.55 15.60
N GLU A 489 -38.39 41.67 15.85
CA GLU A 489 -37.56 42.37 14.85
C GLU A 489 -36.09 41.99 14.85
N ASN A 490 -35.59 41.22 15.80
CA ASN A 490 -34.17 40.79 15.83
C ASN A 490 -34.01 39.31 16.20
N GLN A 491 -34.48 38.42 15.33
CA GLN A 491 -34.27 36.98 15.51
C GLN A 491 -32.90 36.52 15.02
N THR A 492 -31.84 36.88 15.75
CA THR A 492 -30.53 36.23 15.60
C THR A 492 -30.18 35.28 16.73
N ASP A 493 -30.95 35.28 17.83
CA ASP A 493 -30.68 34.48 19.01
C ASP A 493 -31.77 33.44 19.26
N THR A 494 -31.43 32.21 19.43
CA THR A 494 -32.36 31.16 19.85
C THR A 494 -32.54 31.22 21.36
N TRP A 495 -33.71 31.57 21.78
CA TRP A 495 -34.11 31.65 23.18
C TRP A 495 -34.72 30.33 23.66
N ILE A 496 -34.26 29.79 24.78
CA ILE A 496 -34.92 28.67 25.45
C ILE A 496 -35.46 29.14 26.81
N PRO A 497 -36.76 28.88 27.09
CA PRO A 497 -37.28 29.10 28.42
C PRO A 497 -36.72 28.03 29.37
N VAL A 498 -36.13 28.45 30.48
CA VAL A 498 -35.63 27.56 31.52
C VAL A 498 -36.29 27.92 32.86
N LEU A 499 -36.75 26.91 33.58
CA LEU A 499 -37.28 27.09 34.95
C LEU A 499 -36.10 27.03 35.91
N LYS A 500 -35.79 28.15 36.55
CA LYS A 500 -34.77 28.23 37.61
C LYS A 500 -35.36 28.89 38.83
N ASP A 501 -35.24 28.25 39.99
CA ASP A 501 -35.76 28.72 41.29
C ASP A 501 -37.26 29.06 41.27
N GLY A 502 -38.08 28.25 40.56
CA GLY A 502 -39.51 28.44 40.42
C GLY A 502 -39.93 29.62 39.56
N LYS A 503 -39.00 30.26 38.85
CA LYS A 503 -39.24 31.38 37.93
C LYS A 503 -38.85 31.02 36.53
N LEU A 504 -39.72 31.34 35.56
CA LEU A 504 -39.41 31.20 34.16
C LEU A 504 -38.38 32.27 33.76
N GLN A 505 -37.21 31.84 33.38
CA GLN A 505 -36.14 32.71 32.87
C GLN A 505 -35.81 32.30 31.44
N HIS A 506 -35.47 33.28 30.63
CA HIS A 506 -34.90 32.92 29.32
C HIS A 506 -33.39 32.97 29.37
N ARG A 507 -32.80 32.01 28.74
CA ARG A 507 -31.36 31.95 28.56
C ARG A 507 -31.08 32.10 27.05
N VAL A 508 -30.30 33.13 26.74
CA VAL A 508 -29.76 33.26 25.38
C VAL A 508 -28.79 32.11 25.16
N MET A 509 -29.12 31.22 24.26
CA MET A 509 -28.07 30.38 23.66
C MET A 509 -27.34 31.26 22.66
N GLN A 510 -26.25 31.86 23.09
CA GLN A 510 -25.33 32.45 22.13
C GLN A 510 -24.97 31.38 21.13
N PRO A 511 -25.04 31.64 19.81
CA PRO A 511 -24.49 30.74 18.83
C PRO A 511 -23.01 30.61 19.19
N MET A 512 -22.61 29.40 19.61
CA MET A 512 -21.21 29.13 19.89
C MET A 512 -20.48 29.16 18.54
N GLY A 513 -20.02 30.36 18.17
CA GLY A 513 -19.17 30.51 17.01
C GLY A 513 -17.87 29.75 17.23
N TRP A 514 -17.32 29.27 16.14
CA TRP A 514 -15.97 28.74 16.17
C TRP A 514 -14.99 29.89 16.47
N SER A 515 -13.98 29.61 17.29
CA SER A 515 -12.86 30.55 17.45
C SER A 515 -12.18 30.81 16.11
N THR A 516 -11.49 31.92 15.98
CA THR A 516 -10.58 32.09 14.84
C THR A 516 -9.48 31.03 14.91
N PRO A 517 -9.05 30.45 13.78
CA PRO A 517 -7.97 29.46 13.79
C PRO A 517 -6.69 30.03 14.40
N VAL A 518 -6.15 29.33 15.38
CA VAL A 518 -4.92 29.71 16.07
C VAL A 518 -3.79 28.77 15.61
N THR A 519 -2.69 29.33 15.16
CA THR A 519 -1.50 28.55 14.80
C THR A 519 -0.80 28.08 16.06
N LEU A 520 -0.64 26.76 16.22
CA LEU A 520 0.13 26.17 17.31
C LEU A 520 1.64 26.23 17.08
N GLY A 521 2.06 26.36 15.84
CA GLY A 521 3.44 26.31 15.43
C GLY A 521 3.66 25.37 14.25
N SER A 522 4.90 25.14 13.91
CA SER A 522 5.28 24.21 12.84
C SER A 522 6.44 23.32 13.27
N THR A 523 6.46 22.09 12.76
CA THR A 523 7.59 21.17 12.94
C THR A 523 7.87 20.43 11.65
N CYS A 524 9.13 20.27 11.33
CA CYS A 524 9.57 19.61 10.09
C CYS A 524 8.96 20.20 8.80
N GLY A 525 8.46 21.44 8.81
CA GLY A 525 7.77 22.07 7.69
C GLY A 525 6.24 21.88 7.68
N ILE A 526 5.71 21.15 8.65
CA ILE A 526 4.27 20.93 8.81
C ILE A 526 3.70 21.96 9.80
N THR A 527 2.69 22.68 9.39
CA THR A 527 2.02 23.70 10.21
C THR A 527 0.78 23.09 10.86
N PHE A 528 0.62 23.34 12.15
CA PHE A 528 -0.53 22.92 12.94
C PHE A 528 -1.36 24.12 13.35
N LYS A 529 -2.67 24.02 13.20
CA LYS A 529 -3.63 25.04 13.62
C LYS A 529 -4.79 24.39 14.33
N TYR A 530 -5.41 25.09 15.24
CA TYR A 530 -6.65 24.64 15.87
C TYR A 530 -7.70 25.76 15.89
N LEU A 531 -8.94 25.35 16.00
CA LEU A 531 -10.07 26.21 16.34
C LEU A 531 -11.01 25.41 17.26
N TYR A 532 -11.82 26.08 18.03
CA TYR A 532 -12.73 25.42 18.96
C TYR A 532 -14.05 26.19 19.14
N ASN A 533 -15.09 25.49 19.55
CA ASN A 533 -16.40 26.06 19.84
C ASN A 533 -16.94 25.71 21.24
N GLY A 534 -16.08 25.34 22.16
CA GLY A 534 -16.46 24.96 23.53
C GLY A 534 -16.77 23.46 23.69
N TYR A 535 -17.28 22.78 22.66
CA TYR A 535 -17.58 21.35 22.71
C TYR A 535 -16.60 20.51 21.89
N PHE A 536 -16.05 21.07 20.84
CA PHE A 536 -15.14 20.40 19.92
C PHE A 536 -13.90 21.23 19.70
N VAL A 537 -12.79 20.55 19.59
CA VAL A 537 -11.54 21.10 19.06
C VAL A 537 -11.34 20.56 17.68
N PHE A 538 -11.19 21.42 16.70
CA PHE A 538 -10.86 21.09 15.33
C PHE A 538 -9.38 21.39 15.12
N LEU A 539 -8.58 20.36 14.96
CA LEU A 539 -7.15 20.47 14.68
C LEU A 539 -6.93 20.21 13.20
N SER A 540 -6.32 21.15 12.51
CA SER A 540 -5.86 21.00 11.13
C SER A 540 -4.34 21.02 11.08
N TYR A 541 -3.80 20.35 10.08
CA TYR A 541 -2.37 20.32 9.78
C TYR A 541 -2.17 20.27 8.28
N ASP A 542 -1.17 20.99 7.79
CA ASP A 542 -0.78 20.94 6.39
C ASP A 542 0.67 21.36 6.19
N GLY A 543 1.30 20.88 5.13
CA GLY A 543 2.65 21.25 4.73
C GLY A 543 3.45 20.12 4.14
N SER A 544 4.67 20.45 3.70
CA SER A 544 5.63 19.47 3.21
C SER A 544 6.85 19.42 4.12
N PHE A 545 7.42 18.24 4.28
CA PHE A 545 8.64 18.05 5.06
C PHE A 545 9.79 18.87 4.46
N SER A 546 10.35 19.75 5.27
CA SER A 546 11.43 20.67 4.85
C SER A 546 12.78 19.96 4.67
N ASN A 547 12.98 18.85 5.37
CA ASN A 547 14.18 18.01 5.31
C ASN A 547 13.79 16.54 5.36
N ASN A 548 14.74 15.64 5.04
CA ASN A 548 14.56 14.23 5.37
C ASN A 548 14.44 14.08 6.89
N THR A 549 13.30 13.60 7.36
CA THR A 549 12.99 13.53 8.80
C THR A 549 12.92 12.08 9.24
N GLY A 550 13.88 11.65 10.05
CA GLY A 550 13.92 10.31 10.62
C GLY A 550 13.00 10.19 11.83
N PHE A 551 12.19 9.14 11.86
CA PHE A 551 11.37 8.74 13.00
C PHE A 551 11.79 7.36 13.48
N SER A 552 11.91 7.20 14.80
CA SER A 552 11.88 5.88 15.42
C SER A 552 10.44 5.52 15.75
N ALA A 553 10.07 4.26 15.70
CA ALA A 553 8.70 3.83 15.99
C ALA A 553 8.24 4.33 17.37
N GLY A 554 7.07 5.00 17.41
CA GLY A 554 6.50 5.56 18.62
C GLY A 554 7.11 6.86 19.13
N THR A 555 8.19 7.36 18.52
CA THR A 555 8.76 8.69 18.83
C THR A 555 8.23 9.74 17.86
N GLY A 556 8.24 11.00 18.24
CA GLY A 556 7.66 12.06 17.41
C GLY A 556 8.26 13.42 17.62
N TYR A 557 7.83 14.33 16.77
CA TYR A 557 8.17 15.75 16.79
C TYR A 557 6.98 16.57 17.24
N SER A 558 7.18 17.43 18.22
CA SER A 558 6.16 18.41 18.65
C SER A 558 6.27 19.70 17.83
N PRO A 559 5.15 20.35 17.49
CA PRO A 559 5.19 21.67 16.87
C PRO A 559 5.68 22.70 17.89
N GLY A 560 6.89 23.24 17.72
CA GLY A 560 7.45 24.35 18.49
C GLY A 560 7.11 24.35 19.99
N ASP A 561 6.53 25.44 20.47
CA ASP A 561 6.05 25.62 21.84
C ASP A 561 4.75 24.86 22.16
N GLY A 562 4.33 24.03 21.33
CA GLY A 562 3.15 23.15 21.13
C GLY A 562 2.33 22.71 22.32
N ASN A 563 2.18 23.57 23.31
CA ASN A 563 1.20 23.38 24.36
C ASN A 563 -0.18 23.80 23.82
N LEU A 564 -1.08 22.83 23.71
CA LEU A 564 -2.48 23.14 23.51
C LEU A 564 -2.96 24.01 24.69
N PRO A 565 -3.77 25.06 24.45
CA PRO A 565 -4.28 25.89 25.51
C PRO A 565 -4.94 25.08 26.64
N SER A 566 -4.90 25.58 27.84
CA SER A 566 -5.53 24.93 29.02
C SER A 566 -7.02 24.61 28.86
N LEU A 567 -7.68 25.26 27.89
CA LEU A 567 -9.05 24.96 27.46
C LEU A 567 -9.25 23.53 26.91
N ILE A 568 -8.17 22.83 26.54
CA ILE A 568 -8.20 21.48 26.02
C ILE A 568 -7.63 20.46 27.01
N SER A 569 -7.23 20.93 28.21
CA SER A 569 -6.85 20.07 29.32
C SER A 569 -8.06 19.24 29.78
N GLY A 570 -7.97 17.95 29.71
CA GLY A 570 -9.08 17.03 30.04
C GLY A 570 -9.47 16.10 28.91
N ILE A 571 -8.89 16.27 27.74
CA ILE A 571 -8.99 15.30 26.65
C ILE A 571 -8.01 14.16 26.94
N GLY A 572 -8.49 12.92 26.95
CA GLY A 572 -7.64 11.75 27.07
C GLY A 572 -6.68 11.59 25.88
N ASN A 573 -5.75 10.64 25.98
CA ASN A 573 -4.86 10.31 24.88
C ASN A 573 -5.65 10.00 23.61
N PHE A 574 -5.34 10.65 22.50
CA PHE A 574 -5.94 10.31 21.20
C PHE A 574 -4.88 10.13 20.12
N PHE A 575 -5.26 9.35 19.12
CA PHE A 575 -4.49 9.15 17.91
C PHE A 575 -5.37 9.50 16.71
N SER A 576 -4.81 10.24 15.77
CA SER A 576 -5.39 10.41 14.43
C SER A 576 -4.39 9.93 13.40
N ALA A 577 -4.78 8.94 12.60
CA ALA A 577 -3.92 8.45 11.54
C ALA A 577 -3.74 9.53 10.45
N VAL A 578 -2.51 9.73 10.05
CA VAL A 578 -2.12 10.64 8.97
C VAL A 578 -1.44 9.78 7.91
N VAL A 579 -1.98 9.75 6.71
CA VAL A 579 -1.38 9.01 5.60
C VAL A 579 -0.73 10.01 4.66
N THR A 580 0.57 9.84 4.42
CA THR A 580 1.28 10.60 3.41
C THR A 580 1.39 9.75 2.15
N ASP A 581 0.86 10.16 1.03
CA ASP A 581 1.00 9.57 -0.31
C ASP A 581 1.13 8.01 -0.37
N ASN A 582 0.53 7.30 0.57
CA ASN A 582 0.58 5.83 0.77
C ASN A 582 1.95 5.22 1.11
N ARG A 583 2.97 6.04 1.44
CA ARG A 583 4.33 5.54 1.73
C ARG A 583 4.67 5.46 3.20
N TYR A 584 4.08 6.32 4.03
CA TYR A 584 4.44 6.44 5.44
C TYR A 584 3.21 6.36 6.33
N ARG A 585 3.33 5.66 7.45
CA ARG A 585 2.28 5.59 8.47
C ARG A 585 2.61 6.54 9.62
N LEU A 586 2.11 7.75 9.53
CA LEU A 586 2.23 8.77 10.55
C LEU A 586 0.94 8.89 11.33
N ALA A 587 1.02 9.43 12.54
CA ALA A 587 -0.15 9.74 13.37
C ALA A 587 0.10 11.01 14.18
N ILE A 588 -0.97 11.72 14.50
CA ILE A 588 -0.93 12.78 15.49
C ILE A 588 -1.30 12.18 16.82
N ARG A 589 -0.44 12.35 17.80
CA ARG A 589 -0.65 11.90 19.17
C ARG A 589 -0.68 13.08 20.12
N TYR A 590 -1.69 13.10 20.99
CA TYR A 590 -1.78 14.01 22.11
C TYR A 590 -1.28 13.33 23.38
N TYR A 591 -0.39 14.03 24.11
CA TYR A 591 0.13 13.58 25.38
C TYR A 591 -0.33 14.52 26.49
N PRO A 592 -1.32 14.16 27.31
CA PRO A 592 -1.62 14.91 28.52
C PRO A 592 -0.52 14.60 29.54
N THR A 593 0.30 15.59 29.86
CA THR A 593 1.24 15.51 30.99
C THR A 593 0.80 16.48 32.08
N LEU A 594 1.19 16.23 33.33
CA LEU A 594 0.87 17.10 34.47
C LEU A 594 1.38 18.55 34.32
N SER A 595 2.31 18.79 33.41
CA SER A 595 2.94 20.11 33.19
C SER A 595 2.77 20.71 31.82
N SER A 596 2.35 19.95 30.83
CA SER A 596 2.15 20.44 29.45
C SER A 596 1.30 19.51 28.60
N ASN A 597 0.32 20.07 27.89
CA ASN A 597 -0.51 19.35 26.92
C ASN A 597 0.23 19.35 25.57
N LYS A 598 0.96 18.30 25.26
CA LYS A 598 1.78 18.24 24.03
C LYS A 598 1.10 17.47 22.91
N LEU A 599 1.15 18.04 21.74
CA LEU A 599 0.81 17.41 20.48
C LEU A 599 2.09 16.95 19.78
N ALA A 600 2.12 15.78 19.21
CA ALA A 600 3.28 15.31 18.44
C ALA A 600 2.86 14.61 17.16
N LEU A 601 3.62 14.84 16.09
CA LEU A 601 3.58 14.00 14.90
C LEU A 601 4.51 12.82 15.15
N ILE A 602 3.97 11.61 15.15
CA ILE A 602 4.72 10.37 15.41
C ILE A 602 4.66 9.45 14.19
N SER A 603 5.62 8.56 14.08
CA SER A 603 5.56 7.45 13.13
C SER A 603 5.19 6.15 13.84
N MET A 604 4.39 5.34 13.18
CA MET A 604 4.07 3.99 13.64
C MET A 604 5.23 3.01 13.38
N ASP A 605 6.12 3.36 12.46
CA ASP A 605 7.29 2.57 12.08
C ASP A 605 8.56 3.42 12.19
N SER A 606 9.73 2.78 12.29
CA SER A 606 11.01 3.48 12.15
C SER A 606 11.25 3.80 10.68
N VAL A 607 11.07 5.05 10.29
CA VAL A 607 11.16 5.48 8.89
C VAL A 607 11.84 6.85 8.77
N THR A 608 12.41 7.12 7.62
CA THR A 608 12.84 8.47 7.24
C THR A 608 11.89 9.01 6.18
N VAL A 609 11.12 10.02 6.56
CA VAL A 609 10.21 10.71 5.62
C VAL A 609 11.03 11.65 4.74
N ALA A 610 10.89 11.51 3.43
CA ALA A 610 11.68 12.29 2.48
C ALA A 610 11.29 13.78 2.50
N LYS A 611 12.28 14.64 2.24
CA LYS A 611 12.04 16.07 2.01
C LYS A 611 11.03 16.24 0.87
N GLY A 612 10.04 17.10 1.06
CA GLY A 612 8.98 17.39 0.09
C GLY A 612 7.75 16.50 0.20
N ALA A 613 7.78 15.43 1.02
CA ALA A 613 6.57 14.66 1.30
C ALA A 613 5.51 15.58 1.94
N TYR A 614 4.32 15.61 1.36
CA TYR A 614 3.23 16.50 1.79
C TYR A 614 2.24 15.75 2.66
N ILE A 615 1.78 16.40 3.73
CA ILE A 615 0.65 15.93 4.53
C ILE A 615 -0.34 17.08 4.74
N ALA A 616 -1.62 16.74 4.73
CA ALA A 616 -2.68 17.64 5.12
C ALA A 616 -3.86 16.85 5.67
N GLY A 617 -4.58 17.44 6.61
CA GLY A 617 -5.76 16.82 7.16
C GLY A 617 -6.30 17.56 8.36
N PHE A 618 -7.30 16.96 8.98
CA PHE A 618 -7.88 17.48 10.19
C PHE A 618 -8.39 16.37 11.09
N VAL A 619 -8.55 16.67 12.37
CA VAL A 619 -9.24 15.83 13.34
C VAL A 619 -10.17 16.68 14.18
N MET A 620 -11.37 16.18 14.42
CA MET A 620 -12.33 16.78 15.33
C MET A 620 -12.36 15.98 16.63
N ILE A 621 -12.08 16.65 17.73
CA ILE A 621 -11.92 16.03 19.03
C ILE A 621 -13.06 16.54 19.93
N PRO A 622 -13.97 15.68 20.40
CA PRO A 622 -14.98 16.08 21.34
C PRO A 622 -14.33 16.40 22.69
N ARG A 623 -14.69 17.52 23.27
CA ARG A 623 -14.31 17.88 24.61
C ARG A 623 -15.33 17.28 25.59
N PHE A 624 -14.98 16.16 26.18
CA PHE A 624 -15.74 15.70 27.33
C PHE A 624 -15.34 16.55 28.53
N SER A 625 -16.24 17.37 29.04
CA SER A 625 -16.01 17.96 30.34
C SER A 625 -15.90 16.81 31.35
N ALA A 626 -14.73 16.65 31.92
CA ALA A 626 -14.56 15.86 33.12
C ALA A 626 -15.36 16.58 34.20
N ASN A 627 -16.64 16.12 34.33
CA ASN A 627 -17.49 16.27 35.39
C ASN A 627 -17.81 17.30 36.26
N LYS A 628 -18.95 17.51 36.28
CA LYS A 628 -19.46 17.29 37.66
C LYS A 628 -20.80 16.64 37.63
#